data_5f73147f27f668db89c799b53ad9166d
#
_entry.id   5f73147f27f668db89c799b53ad9166d
#
_cell.length_a   1.000
_cell.length_b   1.000
_cell.length_c   1.000
_cell.angle_alpha   90.00
_cell.angle_beta   90.00
_cell.angle_gamma   90.00
#
_symmetry.space_group_name_H-M   'P 1'
#
loop_
_entity.id
_entity.type
_entity.pdbx_description
1 polymer ?
#
loop_
_entity_poly.entity_id
_entity_poly.type
_entity_poly.pdbx_seq_one_letter_code
_entity_poly.pdbx_strand_id
1 'polypeptide(L)'
;RGETYALELGNNLSRAIGSEFAMLASPQTLPLFVKKYQQRRLKQYRRREPVHKGMGDIICCLDESGSTRGDAAAWGKAVALTLLDIAAENRRKFALIHFADSSSCKVDVFLPGQYSAHDKMNAAETFLGGGTNFKRPLGEAIQLMDTGFENADIVFLTDGLCELPEDYLTKLRKEQTARKFTVTGILLDAGNPGMAFSLTPFCQKIYRTSELAGDEIVRGLVTQRV
;
A
#
# COMPACT_ATOMS: atom_id res chain seq x y z
N ARG A 1 -12.52 -1.41 14.12
CA ARG A 1 -12.84 -1.88 15.50
C ARG A 1 -12.67 -3.38 15.49
N GLY A 2 -11.67 -3.94 16.25
CA GLY A 2 -11.44 -5.37 16.31
C GLY A 2 -12.57 -6.09 17.04
N GLU A 3 -12.94 -7.29 16.58
CA GLU A 3 -13.98 -8.11 17.22
C GLU A 3 -13.52 -8.62 18.59
N THR A 4 -14.39 -8.50 19.57
CA THR A 4 -14.20 -9.04 20.92
C THR A 4 -14.64 -10.50 20.92
N TYR A 5 -13.75 -11.44 21.29
CA TYR A 5 -14.08 -12.86 21.20
C TYR A 5 -13.87 -13.66 22.50
N ALA A 6 -13.16 -13.11 23.48
CA ALA A 6 -12.90 -13.78 24.75
C ALA A 6 -12.62 -12.77 25.88
N LEU A 7 -12.60 -13.26 27.12
CA LEU A 7 -12.13 -12.53 28.28
C LEU A 7 -10.74 -13.04 28.68
N GLU A 8 -9.87 -12.12 29.07
CA GLU A 8 -8.55 -12.39 29.62
C GLU A 8 -8.30 -11.58 30.88
N LEU A 9 -7.25 -11.90 31.62
CA LEU A 9 -6.82 -11.12 32.77
C LEU A 9 -5.66 -10.20 32.36
N GLY A 10 -5.72 -8.91 32.77
CA GLY A 10 -4.71 -7.94 32.44
C GLY A 10 -4.85 -6.66 33.23
N ASN A 11 -4.18 -5.59 32.80
CA ASN A 11 -4.25 -4.27 33.41
C ASN A 11 -4.53 -3.14 32.39
N ASN A 12 -5.04 -3.47 31.21
CA ASN A 12 -5.39 -2.46 30.21
C ASN A 12 -6.79 -1.91 30.49
N LEU A 13 -6.87 -0.71 31.05
CA LEU A 13 -8.13 -0.08 31.43
C LEU A 13 -9.07 0.15 30.22
N SER A 14 -8.52 0.44 29.04
CA SER A 14 -9.36 0.66 27.84
C SER A 14 -10.07 -0.61 27.35
N ARG A 15 -9.62 -1.78 27.82
CA ARG A 15 -10.18 -3.09 27.49
C ARG A 15 -10.93 -3.72 28.67
N ALA A 16 -10.84 -3.13 29.86
CA ALA A 16 -11.50 -3.66 31.05
C ALA A 16 -13.03 -3.69 30.88
N ILE A 17 -13.67 -4.75 31.37
CA ILE A 17 -15.13 -4.87 31.30
C ILE A 17 -15.79 -3.89 32.28
N GLY A 18 -17.00 -3.43 31.97
CA GLY A 18 -17.72 -2.44 32.78
C GLY A 18 -17.90 -2.86 34.26
N SER A 19 -18.04 -4.16 34.54
CA SER A 19 -18.16 -4.67 35.91
C SER A 19 -16.88 -4.49 36.76
N GLU A 20 -15.71 -4.41 36.17
CA GLU A 20 -14.46 -4.11 36.91
C GLU A 20 -14.46 -2.64 37.37
N PHE A 21 -15.02 -1.72 36.58
CA PHE A 21 -15.14 -0.31 36.94
C PHE A 21 -16.18 -0.06 38.03
N ALA A 22 -17.14 -0.96 38.22
CA ALA A 22 -18.10 -0.86 39.33
C ALA A 22 -17.42 -0.84 40.71
N MET A 23 -16.21 -1.45 40.82
CA MET A 23 -15.42 -1.41 42.06
C MET A 23 -14.87 -0.01 42.39
N LEU A 24 -14.86 0.93 41.46
CA LEU A 24 -14.45 2.33 41.69
C LEU A 24 -15.59 3.15 42.36
N ALA A 25 -16.83 2.66 42.32
CA ALA A 25 -17.99 3.38 42.82
C ALA A 25 -18.08 3.38 44.37
N SER A 26 -17.32 2.53 45.05
CA SER A 26 -17.36 2.44 46.53
C SER A 26 -15.95 2.48 47.15
N PRO A 27 -15.73 3.28 48.20
CA PRO A 27 -14.44 3.29 48.92
C PRO A 27 -14.03 1.93 49.48
N GLN A 28 -14.98 1.05 49.74
CA GLN A 28 -14.75 -0.30 50.27
C GLN A 28 -14.19 -1.26 49.22
N THR A 29 -14.55 -1.06 47.96
CA THR A 29 -14.12 -1.93 46.83
C THR A 29 -12.94 -1.35 46.03
N LEU A 30 -12.63 -0.06 46.19
CA LEU A 30 -11.51 0.61 45.52
C LEU A 30 -10.16 -0.10 45.79
N PRO A 31 -9.80 -0.52 47.03
CA PRO A 31 -8.54 -1.23 47.24
C PRO A 31 -8.45 -2.55 46.48
N LEU A 32 -9.57 -3.22 46.28
CA LEU A 32 -9.65 -4.46 45.53
C LEU A 32 -9.38 -4.21 44.03
N PHE A 33 -9.91 -3.12 43.47
CA PHE A 33 -9.62 -2.71 42.10
C PHE A 33 -8.14 -2.42 41.91
N VAL A 34 -7.52 -1.62 42.80
CA VAL A 34 -6.09 -1.28 42.74
C VAL A 34 -5.23 -2.53 42.84
N LYS A 35 -5.55 -3.46 43.73
CA LYS A 35 -4.86 -4.74 43.84
C LYS A 35 -4.95 -5.56 42.58
N LYS A 36 -6.14 -5.69 41.98
CA LYS A 36 -6.32 -6.41 40.70
C LYS A 36 -5.55 -5.75 39.55
N TYR A 37 -5.57 -4.42 39.50
CA TYR A 37 -4.81 -3.65 38.49
C TYR A 37 -3.30 -3.91 38.58
N GLN A 38 -2.74 -3.78 39.79
CA GLN A 38 -1.30 -4.04 40.03
C GLN A 38 -0.91 -5.49 39.72
N GLN A 39 -1.76 -6.45 40.03
CA GLN A 39 -1.54 -7.85 39.77
C GLN A 39 -1.87 -8.31 38.33
N ARG A 40 -2.27 -7.39 37.46
CA ARG A 40 -2.73 -7.67 36.09
C ARG A 40 -3.90 -8.67 36.05
N ARG A 41 -4.83 -8.56 36.96
CA ARG A 41 -5.96 -9.50 37.15
C ARG A 41 -7.34 -8.87 36.92
N LEU A 42 -7.41 -7.68 36.30
CA LEU A 42 -8.66 -7.14 35.81
C LEU A 42 -9.17 -7.98 34.67
N LYS A 43 -10.45 -8.31 34.66
CA LYS A 43 -11.09 -8.92 33.48
C LYS A 43 -11.16 -7.90 32.37
N GLN A 44 -10.63 -8.24 31.24
CA GLN A 44 -10.61 -7.38 30.05
C GLN A 44 -10.99 -8.16 28.80
N TYR A 45 -11.52 -7.45 27.81
CA TYR A 45 -11.80 -8.06 26.52
C TYR A 45 -10.52 -8.38 25.79
N ARG A 46 -10.39 -9.63 25.39
CA ARG A 46 -9.39 -10.05 24.43
C ARG A 46 -9.91 -9.67 23.04
N ARG A 47 -9.31 -8.65 22.43
CA ARG A 47 -9.59 -8.32 21.05
C ARG A 47 -8.70 -9.18 20.15
N ARG A 48 -9.26 -9.70 19.07
CA ARG A 48 -8.43 -9.98 17.92
C ARG A 48 -7.91 -8.63 17.45
N GLU A 49 -6.71 -8.30 17.83
CA GLU A 49 -5.97 -7.37 16.97
C GLU A 49 -5.93 -8.08 15.64
N PRO A 50 -6.35 -7.43 14.53
CA PRO A 50 -6.02 -7.97 13.25
C PRO A 50 -4.51 -8.20 13.36
N VAL A 51 -4.08 -9.47 13.24
CA VAL A 51 -2.68 -9.75 12.97
C VAL A 51 -2.49 -8.96 11.69
N HIS A 52 -1.81 -7.83 11.76
CA HIS A 52 -1.28 -7.20 10.57
C HIS A 52 -0.36 -8.28 10.02
N LYS A 53 -0.89 -9.13 9.13
CA LYS A 53 -0.07 -9.91 8.23
C LYS A 53 0.81 -8.85 7.63
N GLY A 54 2.11 -8.88 7.97
CA GLY A 54 3.00 -7.74 7.79
C GLY A 54 2.70 -7.11 6.44
N MET A 55 2.44 -5.81 6.43
CA MET A 55 2.12 -5.13 5.18
C MET A 55 3.21 -5.53 4.21
N GLY A 56 2.86 -6.17 3.09
CA GLY A 56 3.83 -6.68 2.13
C GLY A 56 4.68 -5.57 1.53
N ASP A 57 5.70 -5.90 0.80
CA ASP A 57 6.52 -4.94 0.08
C ASP A 57 5.69 -4.13 -0.94
N ILE A 58 6.19 -3.01 -1.42
CA ILE A 58 5.49 -2.15 -2.38
C ILE A 58 6.28 -2.12 -3.70
N ILE A 59 5.59 -2.37 -4.79
CA ILE A 59 6.12 -2.18 -6.15
C ILE A 59 5.31 -1.07 -6.80
N CYS A 60 5.95 0.04 -7.14
CA CYS A 60 5.34 1.19 -7.79
C CYS A 60 5.76 1.22 -9.25
N CYS A 61 4.81 1.06 -10.18
CA CYS A 61 5.04 1.25 -11.61
C CYS A 61 4.63 2.67 -11.99
N LEU A 62 5.56 3.47 -12.44
CA LEU A 62 5.37 4.88 -12.79
C LEU A 62 5.53 5.08 -14.29
N ASP A 63 4.45 5.51 -14.92
CA ASP A 63 4.45 5.89 -16.34
C ASP A 63 5.22 7.19 -16.55
N GLU A 64 6.24 7.12 -17.38
CA GLU A 64 7.07 8.24 -17.80
C GLU A 64 7.08 8.38 -19.33
N SER A 65 5.96 8.04 -19.96
CA SER A 65 5.74 8.27 -21.38
C SER A 65 5.69 9.77 -21.71
N GLY A 66 5.78 10.08 -23.00
CA GLY A 66 5.80 11.49 -23.44
C GLY A 66 4.55 12.29 -23.03
N SER A 67 3.38 11.64 -22.88
CA SER A 67 2.12 12.26 -22.48
C SER A 67 2.11 12.73 -21.02
N THR A 68 2.85 12.04 -20.13
CA THR A 68 2.91 12.40 -18.70
C THR A 68 3.74 13.66 -18.44
N ARG A 69 4.52 14.14 -19.40
CA ARG A 69 5.44 15.28 -19.21
C ARG A 69 4.75 16.49 -18.60
N GLY A 70 5.35 17.07 -17.55
CA GLY A 70 4.84 18.22 -16.82
C GLY A 70 4.19 17.84 -15.50
N ASP A 71 3.00 18.39 -15.23
CA ASP A 71 2.33 18.24 -13.93
C ASP A 71 1.98 16.80 -13.58
N ALA A 72 1.58 15.99 -14.57
CA ALA A 72 1.27 14.57 -14.35
C ALA A 72 2.51 13.78 -13.89
N ALA A 73 3.68 14.00 -14.54
CA ALA A 73 4.93 13.39 -14.12
C ALA A 73 5.35 13.86 -12.73
N ALA A 74 5.26 15.17 -12.44
CA ALA A 74 5.61 15.71 -11.13
C ALA A 74 4.72 15.12 -10.03
N TRP A 75 3.43 15.02 -10.27
CA TRP A 75 2.46 14.45 -9.34
C TRP A 75 2.71 12.94 -9.14
N GLY A 76 2.90 12.18 -10.22
CA GLY A 76 3.21 10.75 -10.15
C GLY A 76 4.48 10.47 -9.33
N LYS A 77 5.54 11.25 -9.55
CA LYS A 77 6.80 11.18 -8.78
C LYS A 77 6.59 11.53 -7.32
N ALA A 78 5.82 12.56 -7.00
CA ALA A 78 5.51 12.93 -5.63
C ALA A 78 4.81 11.78 -4.88
N VAL A 79 3.84 11.12 -5.52
CA VAL A 79 3.17 9.94 -4.95
C VAL A 79 4.15 8.78 -4.78
N ALA A 80 4.96 8.46 -5.79
CA ALA A 80 5.92 7.37 -5.71
C ALA A 80 6.94 7.58 -4.58
N LEU A 81 7.47 8.80 -4.42
CA LEU A 81 8.39 9.14 -3.32
C LEU A 81 7.72 9.10 -1.95
N THR A 82 6.46 9.53 -1.86
CA THR A 82 5.68 9.42 -0.62
C THR A 82 5.47 7.95 -0.24
N LEU A 83 5.17 7.08 -1.20
CA LEU A 83 5.06 5.64 -0.96
C LEU A 83 6.39 5.02 -0.53
N LEU A 84 7.52 5.48 -1.08
CA LEU A 84 8.86 5.10 -0.63
C LEU A 84 9.11 5.48 0.83
N ASP A 85 8.74 6.70 1.24
CA ASP A 85 8.91 7.16 2.63
C ASP A 85 8.05 6.32 3.58
N ILE A 86 6.80 6.05 3.23
CA ILE A 86 5.90 5.16 3.99
C ILE A 86 6.46 3.73 4.08
N ALA A 87 7.03 3.20 2.99
CA ALA A 87 7.66 1.90 3.00
C ALA A 87 8.86 1.87 3.95
N ALA A 88 9.69 2.92 3.92
CA ALA A 88 10.85 3.06 4.79
C ALA A 88 10.47 3.12 6.28
N GLU A 89 9.48 3.93 6.65
CA GLU A 89 8.94 4.03 8.01
C GLU A 89 8.44 2.68 8.54
N ASN A 90 7.85 1.88 7.66
CA ASN A 90 7.32 0.56 7.98
C ASN A 90 8.32 -0.59 7.73
N ARG A 91 9.58 -0.28 7.42
CA ARG A 91 10.64 -1.25 7.13
C ARG A 91 10.29 -2.25 6.02
N ARG A 92 9.57 -1.78 5.01
CA ARG A 92 9.16 -2.55 3.82
C ARG A 92 10.13 -2.27 2.67
N LYS A 93 10.38 -3.25 1.83
CA LYS A 93 11.08 -3.03 0.56
C LYS A 93 10.18 -2.23 -0.37
N PHE A 94 10.80 -1.38 -1.15
CA PHE A 94 10.12 -0.59 -2.17
C PHE A 94 10.87 -0.73 -3.49
N ALA A 95 10.14 -0.93 -4.58
CA ALA A 95 10.69 -0.84 -5.92
C ALA A 95 9.93 0.20 -6.73
N LEU A 96 10.67 1.04 -7.44
CA LEU A 96 10.11 1.97 -8.41
C LEU A 96 10.49 1.50 -9.81
N ILE A 97 9.49 1.17 -10.59
CA ILE A 97 9.61 0.74 -11.98
C ILE A 97 9.19 1.91 -12.86
N HIS A 98 10.16 2.61 -13.40
CA HIS A 98 9.94 3.63 -14.42
C HIS A 98 9.70 2.94 -15.76
N PHE A 99 8.62 3.27 -16.43
CA PHE A 99 8.33 2.67 -17.74
C PHE A 99 7.79 3.69 -18.74
N ALA A 100 7.99 3.39 -20.01
CA ALA A 100 7.39 4.09 -21.13
C ALA A 100 7.03 3.08 -22.23
N ASP A 101 7.75 2.99 -23.33
CA ASP A 101 7.51 2.00 -24.38
C ASP A 101 8.00 0.58 -24.01
N SER A 102 7.97 -0.32 -24.97
CA SER A 102 8.38 -1.72 -24.77
C SER A 102 9.88 -1.91 -24.49
N SER A 103 10.71 -0.94 -24.83
CA SER A 103 12.17 -0.96 -24.68
C SER A 103 12.66 -0.15 -23.48
N SER A 104 11.86 0.82 -23.02
CA SER A 104 12.22 1.81 -22.01
C SER A 104 11.63 1.44 -20.65
N CYS A 105 12.45 0.80 -19.81
CA CYS A 105 12.10 0.43 -18.45
C CYS A 105 13.34 0.48 -17.55
N LYS A 106 13.24 1.11 -16.40
CA LYS A 106 14.27 1.19 -15.36
C LYS A 106 13.69 0.78 -14.03
N VAL A 107 14.42 -0.01 -13.28
CA VAL A 107 14.00 -0.48 -11.95
C VAL A 107 14.96 0.04 -10.89
N ASP A 108 14.44 0.81 -9.94
CA ASP A 108 15.17 1.27 -8.77
C ASP A 108 14.64 0.54 -7.54
N VAL A 109 15.52 -0.16 -6.80
CA VAL A 109 15.16 -0.95 -5.61
C VAL A 109 15.68 -0.27 -4.36
N PHE A 110 14.79 -0.08 -3.39
CA PHE A 110 15.08 0.58 -2.12
C PHE A 110 14.87 -0.42 -0.97
N LEU A 111 15.97 -0.90 -0.42
CA LEU A 111 15.94 -1.75 0.76
C LEU A 111 15.98 -0.89 2.03
N PRO A 112 15.21 -1.23 3.09
CA PRO A 112 15.13 -0.43 4.30
C PRO A 112 16.51 -0.16 4.92
N GLY A 113 16.86 1.13 5.07
CA GLY A 113 18.13 1.56 5.64
C GLY A 113 19.37 1.35 4.74
N GLN A 114 19.20 0.97 3.46
CA GLN A 114 20.31 0.69 2.54
C GLN A 114 20.36 1.61 1.32
N TYR A 115 19.64 2.71 1.31
CA TYR A 115 19.65 3.70 0.25
C TYR A 115 19.92 5.11 0.77
N SER A 116 20.45 5.96 -0.08
CA SER A 116 20.83 7.34 0.23
C SER A 116 19.81 8.35 -0.31
N ALA A 117 19.96 9.61 0.13
CA ALA A 117 19.18 10.72 -0.49
C ALA A 117 19.51 10.90 -1.98
N HIS A 118 20.73 10.56 -2.40
CA HIS A 118 21.14 10.60 -3.80
C HIS A 118 20.38 9.58 -4.64
N ASP A 119 20.15 8.37 -4.12
CA ASP A 119 19.36 7.34 -4.83
C ASP A 119 17.91 7.81 -5.03
N LYS A 120 17.32 8.48 -4.02
CA LYS A 120 15.99 9.09 -4.14
C LYS A 120 15.97 10.20 -5.20
N MET A 121 17.00 11.06 -5.23
CA MET A 121 17.10 12.11 -6.24
C MET A 121 17.21 11.53 -7.64
N ASN A 122 18.07 10.53 -7.84
CA ASN A 122 18.24 9.87 -9.13
C ASN A 122 16.93 9.28 -9.66
N ALA A 123 16.16 8.64 -8.78
CA ALA A 123 14.83 8.13 -9.14
C ALA A 123 13.86 9.27 -9.48
N ALA A 124 13.86 10.38 -8.69
CA ALA A 124 13.00 11.53 -8.95
C ALA A 124 13.33 12.25 -10.29
N GLU A 125 14.59 12.30 -10.67
CA GLU A 125 15.07 12.94 -11.90
C GLU A 125 14.89 12.08 -13.15
N THR A 126 14.69 10.77 -13.01
CA THR A 126 14.48 9.85 -14.13
C THR A 126 13.27 10.28 -14.95
N PHE A 127 13.41 10.37 -16.27
CA PHE A 127 12.33 10.57 -17.22
C PHE A 127 12.68 9.87 -18.54
N LEU A 128 11.86 8.92 -18.97
CA LEU A 128 12.15 8.07 -20.11
C LEU A 128 11.65 8.68 -21.42
N GLY A 129 10.44 9.21 -21.45
CA GLY A 129 9.78 9.65 -22.68
C GLY A 129 9.39 8.47 -23.58
N GLY A 130 8.77 8.76 -24.72
CA GLY A 130 8.33 7.75 -25.67
C GLY A 130 6.86 7.37 -25.54
N GLY A 131 6.51 6.17 -26.01
CA GLY A 131 5.15 5.63 -25.94
C GLY A 131 4.81 4.98 -24.60
N THR A 132 3.71 4.19 -24.55
CA THR A 132 3.23 3.55 -23.34
C THR A 132 3.08 2.05 -23.55
N ASN A 133 3.66 1.24 -22.65
CA ASN A 133 3.53 -0.22 -22.66
C ASN A 133 3.36 -0.78 -21.25
N PHE A 134 2.19 -1.32 -20.94
CA PHE A 134 1.88 -1.87 -19.61
C PHE A 134 2.43 -3.28 -19.37
N LYS A 135 2.70 -4.02 -20.43
CA LYS A 135 3.18 -5.41 -20.31
C LYS A 135 4.57 -5.48 -19.68
N ARG A 136 5.45 -4.54 -20.05
CA ARG A 136 6.82 -4.52 -19.54
C ARG A 136 6.89 -4.30 -18.01
N PRO A 137 6.32 -3.23 -17.43
CA PRO A 137 6.41 -2.99 -15.99
C PRO A 137 5.70 -4.06 -15.16
N LEU A 138 4.59 -4.63 -15.63
CA LEU A 138 3.92 -5.73 -14.95
C LEU A 138 4.77 -7.01 -14.94
N GLY A 139 5.51 -7.28 -16.02
CA GLY A 139 6.47 -8.39 -16.08
C GLY A 139 7.63 -8.20 -15.09
N GLU A 140 8.23 -7.02 -15.04
CA GLU A 140 9.29 -6.68 -14.07
C GLU A 140 8.79 -6.77 -12.62
N ALA A 141 7.56 -6.33 -12.34
CA ALA A 141 6.97 -6.44 -11.02
C ALA A 141 6.83 -7.90 -10.57
N ILE A 142 6.38 -8.79 -11.45
CA ILE A 142 6.29 -10.23 -11.17
C ILE A 142 7.69 -10.81 -10.94
N GLN A 143 8.68 -10.42 -11.73
CA GLN A 143 10.06 -10.87 -11.54
C GLN A 143 10.66 -10.41 -10.21
N LEU A 144 10.37 -9.20 -9.75
CA LEU A 144 10.78 -8.74 -8.42
C LEU A 144 10.18 -9.60 -7.30
N MET A 145 8.94 -10.06 -7.44
CA MET A 145 8.33 -10.98 -6.48
C MET A 145 9.05 -12.34 -6.45
N ASP A 146 9.61 -12.80 -7.57
CA ASP A 146 10.43 -14.01 -7.62
C ASP A 146 11.80 -13.82 -6.95
N THR A 147 12.31 -12.59 -6.93
CA THR A 147 13.64 -12.27 -6.41
C THR A 147 13.64 -11.76 -4.97
N GLY A 148 12.51 -11.83 -4.27
CA GLY A 148 12.46 -11.59 -2.83
C GLY A 148 11.56 -10.46 -2.34
N PHE A 149 10.67 -9.90 -3.20
CA PHE A 149 9.59 -9.05 -2.73
C PHE A 149 8.43 -9.90 -2.22
N GLU A 150 8.24 -9.90 -0.91
CA GLU A 150 7.27 -10.79 -0.26
C GLU A 150 5.91 -10.13 -0.08
N ASN A 151 4.85 -10.84 -0.49
CA ASN A 151 3.46 -10.35 -0.39
C ASN A 151 3.29 -8.94 -0.96
N ALA A 152 4.06 -8.57 -1.99
CA ALA A 152 4.09 -7.23 -2.53
C ALA A 152 2.76 -6.89 -3.22
N ASP A 153 2.33 -5.64 -3.05
CA ASP A 153 1.26 -5.06 -3.84
C ASP A 153 1.82 -4.10 -4.88
N ILE A 154 1.16 -4.07 -6.04
CA ILE A 154 1.54 -3.19 -7.13
C ILE A 154 0.68 -1.93 -7.11
N VAL A 155 1.32 -0.77 -7.16
CA VAL A 155 0.69 0.53 -7.42
C VAL A 155 1.08 0.94 -8.84
N PHE A 156 0.09 1.16 -9.69
CA PHE A 156 0.30 1.42 -11.11
C PHE A 156 -0.21 2.82 -11.47
N LEU A 157 0.73 3.73 -11.74
CA LEU A 157 0.45 5.14 -12.08
C LEU A 157 0.60 5.36 -13.57
N THR A 158 -0.42 5.89 -14.23
CA THR A 158 -0.39 6.21 -15.67
C THR A 158 -1.43 7.27 -16.03
N ASP A 159 -1.15 8.07 -17.06
CA ASP A 159 -2.13 8.90 -17.75
C ASP A 159 -2.57 8.27 -19.08
N GLY A 160 -1.89 7.18 -19.48
CA GLY A 160 -1.91 6.65 -20.83
C GLY A 160 -2.95 5.58 -21.09
N LEU A 161 -3.16 5.37 -22.38
CA LEU A 161 -3.97 4.29 -22.94
C LEU A 161 -3.04 3.19 -23.43
N CYS A 162 -3.22 1.99 -22.90
CA CYS A 162 -2.55 0.80 -23.42
C CYS A 162 -3.49 -0.40 -23.27
N GLU A 163 -3.70 -1.10 -24.35
CA GLU A 163 -4.46 -2.34 -24.35
C GLU A 163 -3.51 -3.53 -24.13
N LEU A 164 -3.87 -4.37 -23.16
CA LEU A 164 -3.20 -5.64 -22.94
C LEU A 164 -3.93 -6.75 -23.68
N PRO A 165 -3.22 -7.63 -24.41
CA PRO A 165 -3.81 -8.78 -25.06
C PRO A 165 -4.50 -9.72 -24.05
N GLU A 166 -5.61 -10.34 -24.43
CA GLU A 166 -6.40 -11.18 -23.52
C GLU A 166 -5.65 -12.42 -23.01
N ASP A 167 -4.73 -12.96 -23.82
CA ASP A 167 -3.83 -14.04 -23.40
C ASP A 167 -2.89 -13.61 -22.27
N TYR A 168 -2.39 -12.36 -22.31
CA TYR A 168 -1.59 -11.79 -21.26
C TYR A 168 -2.40 -11.50 -19.99
N LEU A 169 -3.60 -10.93 -20.13
CA LEU A 169 -4.51 -10.68 -19.00
C LEU A 169 -4.88 -11.98 -18.28
N THR A 170 -5.13 -13.05 -19.03
CA THR A 170 -5.42 -14.37 -18.45
C THR A 170 -4.22 -14.91 -17.64
N LYS A 171 -3.00 -14.75 -18.12
CA LYS A 171 -1.78 -15.11 -17.41
C LYS A 171 -1.60 -14.26 -16.15
N LEU A 172 -1.77 -12.94 -16.27
CA LEU A 172 -1.64 -12.00 -15.15
C LEU A 172 -2.64 -12.32 -14.02
N ARG A 173 -3.90 -12.61 -14.35
CA ARG A 173 -4.92 -13.02 -13.35
C ARG A 173 -4.56 -14.32 -12.64
N LYS A 174 -3.94 -15.27 -13.33
CA LYS A 174 -3.42 -16.50 -12.70
C LYS A 174 -2.29 -16.19 -11.71
N GLU A 175 -1.35 -15.31 -12.09
CA GLU A 175 -0.27 -14.85 -11.20
C GLU A 175 -0.82 -14.09 -9.99
N GLN A 176 -1.79 -13.19 -10.18
CA GLN A 176 -2.45 -12.48 -9.09
C GLN A 176 -3.08 -13.46 -8.07
N THR A 177 -3.75 -14.48 -8.57
CA THR A 177 -4.40 -15.50 -7.72
C THR A 177 -3.37 -16.38 -7.00
N ALA A 178 -2.33 -16.84 -7.72
CA ALA A 178 -1.31 -17.73 -7.17
C ALA A 178 -0.45 -17.05 -6.11
N ARG A 179 -0.05 -15.79 -6.35
CA ARG A 179 0.82 -15.01 -5.46
C ARG A 179 0.05 -14.11 -4.50
N LYS A 180 -1.28 -14.00 -4.65
CA LYS A 180 -2.18 -13.19 -3.81
C LYS A 180 -1.79 -11.71 -3.73
N PHE A 181 -1.30 -11.13 -4.84
CA PHE A 181 -1.04 -9.70 -4.90
C PHE A 181 -2.20 -8.93 -5.52
N THR A 182 -2.29 -7.66 -5.17
CA THR A 182 -3.27 -6.73 -5.76
C THR A 182 -2.57 -5.68 -6.61
N VAL A 183 -3.28 -5.19 -7.62
CA VAL A 183 -2.85 -4.05 -8.42
C VAL A 183 -3.83 -2.91 -8.20
N THR A 184 -3.32 -1.82 -7.67
CA THR A 184 -4.09 -0.58 -7.52
C THR A 184 -3.66 0.41 -8.58
N GLY A 185 -4.57 0.79 -9.45
CA GLY A 185 -4.34 1.80 -10.47
C GLY A 185 -4.53 3.21 -9.93
N ILE A 186 -3.66 4.12 -10.34
CA ILE A 186 -3.83 5.57 -10.16
C ILE A 186 -3.81 6.20 -11.54
N LEU A 187 -4.95 6.73 -11.94
CA LEU A 187 -5.09 7.42 -13.20
C LEU A 187 -4.74 8.90 -13.01
N LEU A 188 -3.68 9.33 -13.69
CA LEU A 188 -3.22 10.71 -13.76
C LEU A 188 -4.07 11.47 -14.79
N ASP A 189 -5.35 11.60 -14.52
CA ASP A 189 -6.30 12.21 -15.43
C ASP A 189 -6.57 13.68 -15.07
N ALA A 190 -6.56 14.54 -16.05
CA ALA A 190 -7.02 15.92 -15.93
C ALA A 190 -8.56 16.01 -16.03
N GLY A 191 -9.30 15.01 -15.51
CA GLY A 191 -10.76 14.96 -15.56
C GLY A 191 -11.33 14.26 -16.82
N ASN A 192 -10.53 13.51 -17.57
CA ASN A 192 -11.01 12.74 -18.72
C ASN A 192 -11.51 11.35 -18.31
N PRO A 193 -12.83 11.09 -18.25
CA PRO A 193 -13.39 9.84 -17.73
C PRO A 193 -13.10 8.62 -18.61
N GLY A 194 -12.70 8.80 -19.86
CA GLY A 194 -12.54 7.71 -20.83
C GLY A 194 -11.31 6.81 -20.59
N MET A 195 -10.32 7.26 -19.83
CA MET A 195 -9.03 6.57 -19.75
C MET A 195 -8.98 5.41 -18.75
N ALA A 196 -9.95 5.25 -17.85
CA ALA A 196 -9.91 4.19 -16.84
C ALA A 196 -10.08 2.78 -17.42
N PHE A 197 -10.60 2.64 -18.63
CA PHE A 197 -10.87 1.32 -19.21
C PHE A 197 -9.61 0.50 -19.43
N SER A 198 -8.44 1.12 -19.64
CA SER A 198 -7.17 0.41 -19.83
C SER A 198 -6.63 -0.22 -18.54
N LEU A 199 -6.99 0.30 -17.38
CA LEU A 199 -6.61 -0.23 -16.06
C LEU A 199 -7.60 -1.27 -15.52
N THR A 200 -8.89 -1.14 -15.87
CA THR A 200 -9.98 -2.01 -15.38
C THR A 200 -9.71 -3.50 -15.56
N PRO A 201 -9.07 -3.99 -16.65
CA PRO A 201 -8.88 -5.43 -16.84
C PRO A 201 -7.97 -6.11 -15.82
N PHE A 202 -7.08 -5.37 -15.13
CA PHE A 202 -6.08 -5.95 -14.23
C PHE A 202 -5.98 -5.27 -12.86
N CYS A 203 -6.55 -4.09 -12.66
CA CYS A 203 -6.58 -3.41 -11.37
C CYS A 203 -7.80 -3.80 -10.56
N GLN A 204 -7.63 -4.12 -9.28
CA GLN A 204 -8.73 -4.38 -8.34
C GLN A 204 -9.37 -3.08 -7.87
N LYS A 205 -8.59 -1.99 -7.85
CA LYS A 205 -9.07 -0.66 -7.47
C LYS A 205 -8.39 0.39 -8.34
N ILE A 206 -9.14 1.41 -8.67
CA ILE A 206 -8.64 2.54 -9.47
C ILE A 206 -9.01 3.83 -8.76
N TYR A 207 -8.02 4.68 -8.55
CA TYR A 207 -8.17 6.05 -8.08
C TYR A 207 -7.95 7.00 -9.24
N ARG A 208 -8.64 8.15 -9.20
CA ARG A 208 -8.47 9.23 -10.16
C ARG A 208 -7.94 10.46 -9.46
N THR A 209 -6.95 11.11 -10.03
CA THR A 209 -6.39 12.36 -9.47
C THR A 209 -7.35 13.52 -9.56
N SER A 210 -8.33 13.46 -10.45
CA SER A 210 -9.40 14.46 -10.57
C SER A 210 -10.48 14.34 -9.47
N GLU A 211 -10.60 13.20 -8.80
CA GLU A 211 -11.67 12.91 -7.84
C GLU A 211 -11.20 12.99 -6.39
N LEU A 212 -9.92 12.78 -6.12
CA LEU A 212 -9.38 12.67 -4.76
C LEU A 212 -8.10 13.49 -4.60
N ALA A 213 -7.97 14.13 -3.44
CA ALA A 213 -6.70 14.74 -3.05
C ALA A 213 -5.60 13.69 -2.89
N GLY A 214 -4.34 14.06 -3.17
CA GLY A 214 -3.22 13.12 -3.16
C GLY A 214 -3.00 12.39 -1.82
N ASP A 215 -3.27 13.05 -0.69
CA ASP A 215 -3.19 12.48 0.64
C ASP A 215 -4.29 11.43 0.91
N GLU A 216 -5.48 11.57 0.32
CA GLU A 216 -6.55 10.58 0.41
C GLU A 216 -6.21 9.32 -0.39
N ILE A 217 -5.59 9.48 -1.58
CA ILE A 217 -5.12 8.36 -2.40
C ILE A 217 -4.04 7.58 -1.63
N VAL A 218 -3.05 8.26 -1.08
CA VAL A 218 -1.96 7.64 -0.32
C VAL A 218 -2.50 6.92 0.91
N ARG A 219 -3.42 7.53 1.68
CA ARG A 219 -4.10 6.86 2.81
C ARG A 219 -4.84 5.61 2.36
N GLY A 220 -5.57 5.69 1.25
CA GLY A 220 -6.28 4.55 0.68
C GLY A 220 -5.36 3.39 0.30
N LEU A 221 -4.14 3.67 -0.21
CA LEU A 221 -3.15 2.65 -0.55
C LEU A 221 -2.54 1.96 0.67
N VAL A 222 -2.35 2.71 1.76
CA VAL A 222 -1.73 2.18 3.00
C VAL A 222 -2.73 1.38 3.84
N THR A 223 -4.03 1.74 3.81
CA THR A 223 -5.05 1.13 4.67
C THR A 223 -5.75 -0.09 4.07
N GLN A 224 -5.47 -0.45 2.83
CA GLN A 224 -6.22 -1.50 2.09
C GLN A 224 -6.04 -2.94 2.59
N ARG A 225 -5.19 -3.21 3.56
CA ARG A 225 -5.05 -4.54 4.19
C ARG A 225 -5.60 -4.57 5.63
N VAL A 226 -6.81 -4.04 5.79
CA VAL A 226 -7.59 -4.25 7.01
C VAL A 226 -8.63 -5.33 6.80
#